data_e922ff4270376e039da18a7d06ab9cba
#
_entry.id   e922ff4270376e039da18a7d06ab9cba
#
_cell.length_a   1.000
_cell.length_b   1.000
_cell.length_c   1.000
_cell.angle_alpha   90.00
_cell.angle_beta   90.00
_cell.angle_gamma   90.00
#
_symmetry.space_group_name_H-M   'P 1'
#
loop_
_entity.id
_entity.type
_entity.pdbx_description
1 polymer ?
#
loop_
_entity_poly.entity_id
_entity_poly.type
_entity_poly.pdbx_seq_one_letter_code
_entity_poly.pdbx_strand_id
1 'polypeptide(L)'
;MNKFLYPLFVLFSSYVYSQTDTTHVKAHIDAQLTWYGNYDAIAAFPIEDTSYEKILMDFTMGCADGGCSHWDYTVSVYLMHPTGVLDSNITVLDTLSLEPLEVDTTWNVYEVTEKFELGRMITPYGNYMDWDQPTDPNDLYDENWEHSYIFDVTDFAPILTDSSLIRVHYSGWSSGFSATVDFDFIEGTPPREVLSIENFAPVGGYSYQSLADDQNFQPITKLFNEEVEGIAVKSYVSGHGHEGPQSCCEWVSKQHSISINGDDIYQWEVWKDCGMIPIYPQGGTWPFDRAGWCPGTEVDLQVSELTEFIDLDSEVELDYSVQAYTDNGEQAGTFIVSNTLFTYGNIIFENDVEILDIVQPTNKDKWARMNPICGSPMVKIRNRGSKFLTSATIQYGIEGGTLSTYEWNGALDFLESTFIELPVPNWSGVTEDSKFIATVILEDDTYLNNNSLTTDFDIPDVLPGTFVFEFRTQTNYGSTNRASQSSFSINDINANLV
;
A
#
# COMPACT_ATOMS: atom_id res chain seq x y z
N MET A 1 -1.65 39.63 -62.21
CA MET A 1 -1.50 38.35 -61.50
C MET A 1 -1.32 38.66 -60.00
N ASN A 2 -2.43 38.72 -59.27
CA ASN A 2 -2.42 38.95 -57.83
C ASN A 2 -2.30 37.60 -57.10
N LYS A 3 -1.17 37.36 -56.43
CA LYS A 3 -1.03 36.23 -55.54
C LYS A 3 -1.63 36.59 -54.19
N PHE A 4 -2.75 35.96 -53.85
CA PHE A 4 -3.29 35.98 -52.47
C PHE A 4 -2.46 35.01 -51.63
N LEU A 5 -1.75 35.53 -50.61
CA LEU A 5 -1.17 34.75 -49.52
C LEU A 5 -2.28 34.59 -48.47
N TYR A 6 -2.69 33.35 -48.21
CA TYR A 6 -3.51 33.01 -47.04
C TYR A 6 -2.59 32.81 -45.84
N PRO A 7 -2.79 33.53 -44.72
CA PRO A 7 -2.07 33.20 -43.50
C PRO A 7 -2.62 31.92 -42.90
N LEU A 8 -1.74 30.93 -42.74
CA LEU A 8 -2.02 29.70 -41.96
C LEU A 8 -2.03 30.10 -40.48
N PHE A 9 -3.23 30.20 -39.90
CA PHE A 9 -3.38 30.31 -38.44
C PHE A 9 -3.15 28.92 -37.84
N VAL A 10 -2.00 28.71 -37.25
CA VAL A 10 -1.78 27.57 -36.34
C VAL A 10 -2.40 27.97 -35.00
N LEU A 11 -3.54 27.39 -34.69
CA LEU A 11 -4.14 27.46 -33.36
C LEU A 11 -3.27 26.57 -32.43
N PHE A 12 -2.45 27.20 -31.62
CA PHE A 12 -1.91 26.55 -30.42
C PHE A 12 -3.06 26.46 -29.41
N SER A 13 -3.65 25.29 -29.26
CA SER A 13 -4.46 24.98 -28.10
C SER A 13 -3.50 24.81 -26.91
N SER A 14 -3.40 25.84 -26.09
CA SER A 14 -2.84 25.67 -24.75
C SER A 14 -3.85 24.90 -23.93
N TYR A 15 -3.56 23.62 -23.67
CA TYR A 15 -4.28 22.88 -22.65
C TYR A 15 -3.93 23.48 -21.30
N VAL A 16 -4.88 24.16 -20.69
CA VAL A 16 -4.81 24.56 -19.28
C VAL A 16 -5.22 23.32 -18.51
N TYR A 17 -4.24 22.59 -17.97
CA TYR A 17 -4.53 21.56 -16.99
C TYR A 17 -5.13 22.25 -15.76
N SER A 18 -6.36 21.90 -15.41
CA SER A 18 -6.94 22.27 -14.14
C SER A 18 -6.17 21.52 -13.05
N GLN A 19 -5.51 22.24 -12.17
CA GLN A 19 -5.00 21.65 -10.95
C GLN A 19 -6.23 21.21 -10.16
N THR A 20 -6.40 19.92 -9.94
CA THR A 20 -7.49 19.39 -9.10
C THR A 20 -7.32 19.92 -7.69
N ASP A 21 -8.42 20.36 -7.07
CA ASP A 21 -8.37 20.84 -5.70
C ASP A 21 -8.12 19.65 -4.76
N THR A 22 -7.27 19.83 -3.77
CA THR A 22 -6.92 18.76 -2.83
C THR A 22 -7.15 19.27 -1.41
N THR A 23 -8.00 18.54 -0.66
CA THR A 23 -8.22 18.81 0.76
C THR A 23 -7.33 17.90 1.60
N HIS A 24 -6.49 18.51 2.44
CA HIS A 24 -5.58 17.80 3.34
C HIS A 24 -6.18 17.69 4.73
N VAL A 25 -6.20 16.47 5.29
CA VAL A 25 -6.70 16.19 6.64
C VAL A 25 -5.65 15.42 7.44
N LYS A 26 -5.23 15.96 8.59
CA LYS A 26 -4.33 15.29 9.53
C LYS A 26 -5.14 14.55 10.59
N ALA A 27 -4.95 13.24 10.67
CA ALA A 27 -5.53 12.42 11.72
C ALA A 27 -4.60 12.26 12.93
N HIS A 28 -3.33 11.94 12.68
CA HIS A 28 -2.31 11.81 13.72
C HIS A 28 -1.12 12.71 13.42
N ILE A 29 -0.51 13.28 14.45
CA ILE A 29 0.70 14.10 14.35
C ILE A 29 1.70 13.57 15.35
N ASP A 30 2.77 12.94 14.88
CA ASP A 30 3.88 12.42 15.68
C ASP A 30 3.41 11.59 16.89
N ALA A 31 2.42 10.72 16.69
CA ALA A 31 1.90 9.85 17.74
C ALA A 31 2.97 8.85 18.16
N GLN A 32 3.41 8.94 19.44
CA GLN A 32 4.52 8.15 19.96
C GLN A 32 4.11 6.70 20.21
N LEU A 33 4.50 5.78 19.34
CA LEU A 33 4.19 4.35 19.41
C LEU A 33 5.16 3.66 20.38
N THR A 34 4.88 3.75 21.67
CA THR A 34 5.79 3.34 22.74
C THR A 34 5.50 1.96 23.32
N TRP A 35 4.30 1.43 23.13
CA TRP A 35 3.87 0.14 23.67
C TRP A 35 2.70 -0.42 22.88
N TYR A 36 2.51 -1.75 22.97
CA TYR A 36 1.37 -2.46 22.40
C TYR A 36 0.05 -1.77 22.75
N GLY A 37 -0.75 -1.45 21.73
CA GLY A 37 -2.05 -0.85 21.95
C GLY A 37 -2.58 -0.05 20.77
N ASN A 38 -3.66 0.65 21.08
CA ASN A 38 -4.35 1.50 20.13
C ASN A 38 -4.07 2.97 20.46
N TYR A 39 -3.78 3.72 19.42
CA TYR A 39 -3.59 5.17 19.44
C TYR A 39 -4.73 5.76 18.60
N ASP A 40 -5.68 6.36 19.27
CA ASP A 40 -6.93 6.83 18.67
C ASP A 40 -6.91 8.34 18.47
N ALA A 41 -7.35 8.81 17.31
CA ALA A 41 -7.57 10.20 17.02
C ALA A 41 -8.87 10.41 16.23
N ILE A 42 -9.57 11.50 16.49
CA ILE A 42 -10.74 11.91 15.70
C ILE A 42 -10.26 12.87 14.63
N ALA A 43 -10.48 12.52 13.38
CA ALA A 43 -10.22 13.37 12.23
C ALA A 43 -11.52 13.96 11.70
N ALA A 44 -11.50 15.23 11.31
CA ALA A 44 -12.62 15.90 10.66
C ALA A 44 -12.42 15.85 9.15
N PHE A 45 -13.09 14.91 8.51
CA PHE A 45 -13.07 14.74 7.06
C PHE A 45 -14.06 15.67 6.37
N PRO A 46 -13.92 15.89 5.06
CA PRO A 46 -14.87 16.67 4.30
C PRO A 46 -16.30 16.12 4.45
N ILE A 47 -17.26 17.01 4.60
CA ILE A 47 -18.70 16.67 4.67
C ILE A 47 -19.26 16.90 3.29
N GLU A 48 -19.70 15.80 2.63
CA GLU A 48 -20.56 15.75 1.50
C GLU A 48 -20.39 16.45 0.19
N ASP A 49 -21.14 15.99 -0.80
CA ASP A 49 -21.42 16.46 -2.17
C ASP A 49 -20.18 16.61 -3.09
N THR A 50 -18.97 16.46 -2.58
CA THR A 50 -17.75 16.46 -3.39
C THR A 50 -17.38 15.02 -3.74
N SER A 51 -17.23 14.75 -5.02
CA SER A 51 -16.70 13.48 -5.50
C SER A 51 -15.17 13.53 -5.55
N TYR A 52 -14.52 12.47 -5.19
CA TYR A 52 -13.07 12.36 -5.19
C TYR A 52 -12.59 11.32 -6.20
N GLU A 53 -11.69 11.72 -7.08
CA GLU A 53 -11.07 10.77 -8.00
C GLU A 53 -10.12 9.84 -7.27
N LYS A 54 -9.54 10.34 -6.14
CA LYS A 54 -8.58 9.60 -5.33
C LYS A 54 -8.55 10.14 -3.90
N ILE A 55 -8.46 9.23 -2.93
CA ILE A 55 -8.16 9.54 -1.53
C ILE A 55 -6.91 8.75 -1.17
N LEU A 56 -5.84 9.46 -0.84
CA LEU A 56 -4.57 8.86 -0.44
C LEU A 56 -4.38 9.04 1.06
N MET A 57 -4.05 7.96 1.75
CA MET A 57 -3.56 8.01 3.13
C MET A 57 -2.03 7.94 3.09
N ASP A 58 -1.39 8.98 3.57
CA ASP A 58 0.06 9.02 3.80
C ASP A 58 0.33 8.71 5.28
N PHE A 59 1.04 7.61 5.51
CA PHE A 59 1.52 7.24 6.83
C PHE A 59 3.02 7.49 6.90
N THR A 60 3.42 8.58 7.56
CA THR A 60 4.83 8.86 7.83
C THR A 60 5.24 8.22 9.14
N MET A 61 6.19 7.30 9.07
CA MET A 61 6.83 6.65 10.22
C MET A 61 8.12 7.35 10.54
N GLY A 62 8.31 7.78 11.78
CA GLY A 62 9.56 8.30 12.31
C GLY A 62 10.05 7.51 13.51
N CYS A 63 11.19 7.90 14.09
CA CYS A 63 11.63 7.37 15.37
C CYS A 63 10.87 8.06 16.51
N ALA A 64 10.53 7.32 17.57
CA ALA A 64 10.00 7.90 18.80
C ALA A 64 11.08 8.71 19.53
N ASP A 65 10.68 9.53 20.52
CA ASP A 65 11.60 10.35 21.34
C ASP A 65 12.77 9.55 21.97
N GLY A 66 12.59 8.25 22.17
CA GLY A 66 13.60 7.33 22.72
C GLY A 66 14.45 6.59 21.67
N GLY A 67 14.30 6.95 20.40
CA GLY A 67 14.92 6.28 19.24
C GLY A 67 14.06 5.18 18.65
N CYS A 68 14.42 4.68 17.46
CA CYS A 68 13.72 3.60 16.77
C CYS A 68 13.90 2.25 17.46
N SER A 69 12.86 1.42 17.45
CA SER A 69 12.93 0.05 17.95
C SER A 69 13.78 -0.85 17.06
N HIS A 70 14.36 -1.88 17.68
CA HIS A 70 15.17 -2.88 16.99
C HIS A 70 14.34 -4.01 16.33
N TRP A 71 13.03 -3.97 16.46
CA TRP A 71 12.14 -5.08 16.09
C TRP A 71 11.13 -4.70 15.01
N ASP A 72 10.79 -5.69 14.22
CA ASP A 72 9.80 -5.68 13.16
C ASP A 72 8.38 -5.88 13.73
N TYR A 73 7.75 -4.80 14.11
CA TYR A 73 6.39 -4.80 14.63
C TYR A 73 5.36 -4.45 13.55
N THR A 74 4.18 -5.04 13.66
CA THR A 74 3.05 -4.66 12.82
C THR A 74 2.46 -3.34 13.28
N VAL A 75 2.25 -2.42 12.34
CA VAL A 75 1.49 -1.20 12.51
C VAL A 75 0.34 -1.22 11.51
N SER A 76 -0.89 -1.06 11.99
CA SER A 76 -2.08 -1.00 11.13
C SER A 76 -2.85 0.28 11.39
N VAL A 77 -3.42 0.83 10.33
CA VAL A 77 -4.34 1.98 10.42
C VAL A 77 -5.76 1.50 10.16
N TYR A 78 -6.66 1.80 11.07
CA TYR A 78 -8.06 1.42 10.98
C TYR A 78 -8.99 2.63 10.99
N LEU A 79 -10.01 2.58 10.14
CA LEU A 79 -11.21 3.36 10.29
C LEU A 79 -12.15 2.63 11.25
N MET A 80 -12.56 3.30 12.32
CA MET A 80 -13.53 2.79 13.29
C MET A 80 -14.90 3.38 12.96
N HIS A 81 -15.71 2.62 12.23
CA HIS A 81 -17.00 3.09 11.70
C HIS A 81 -18.16 2.69 12.62
N PRO A 82 -18.89 3.66 13.20
CA PRO A 82 -20.07 3.37 14.01
C PRO A 82 -21.22 2.86 13.12
N THR A 83 -21.87 1.78 13.53
CA THR A 83 -22.92 1.12 12.73
C THR A 83 -24.34 1.69 12.96
N GLY A 84 -24.51 2.57 13.94
CA GLY A 84 -25.83 3.01 14.38
C GLY A 84 -26.59 1.96 15.22
N VAL A 85 -26.00 0.76 15.38
CA VAL A 85 -26.63 -0.33 16.16
C VAL A 85 -26.15 -0.26 17.60
N LEU A 86 -27.09 -0.28 18.55
CA LEU A 86 -26.76 -0.32 19.97
C LEU A 86 -26.74 -1.77 20.45
N ASP A 87 -25.70 -2.11 21.19
CA ASP A 87 -25.56 -3.35 21.95
C ASP A 87 -25.32 -3.05 23.43
N SER A 88 -25.35 -4.06 24.29
CA SER A 88 -25.15 -3.87 25.71
C SER A 88 -24.47 -5.07 26.36
N ASN A 89 -23.62 -4.78 27.33
CA ASN A 89 -23.04 -5.81 28.20
C ASN A 89 -23.31 -5.51 29.66
N ILE A 90 -23.25 -6.56 30.48
CA ILE A 90 -23.36 -6.45 31.92
C ILE A 90 -21.96 -6.22 32.50
N THR A 91 -21.83 -5.16 33.30
CA THR A 91 -20.63 -4.91 34.08
C THR A 91 -20.89 -5.20 35.54
N VAL A 92 -20.09 -6.06 36.16
CA VAL A 92 -20.13 -6.31 37.60
C VAL A 92 -19.47 -5.15 38.30
N LEU A 93 -20.24 -4.44 39.16
CA LEU A 93 -19.78 -3.33 39.94
C LEU A 93 -19.16 -3.77 41.29
N ASP A 94 -19.76 -4.81 41.91
CA ASP A 94 -19.30 -5.35 43.16
C ASP A 94 -19.75 -6.81 43.34
N THR A 95 -19.03 -7.58 44.14
CA THR A 95 -19.42 -8.92 44.54
C THR A 95 -19.98 -8.85 45.96
N LEU A 96 -21.29 -8.97 46.08
CA LEU A 96 -22.01 -8.82 47.34
C LEU A 96 -21.89 -10.06 48.23
N SER A 97 -21.85 -11.26 47.61
CA SER A 97 -21.70 -12.55 48.29
C SER A 97 -21.01 -13.56 47.40
N LEU A 98 -20.26 -14.49 48.02
CA LEU A 98 -19.60 -15.60 47.30
C LEU A 98 -20.38 -16.91 47.40
N GLU A 99 -21.24 -17.08 48.42
CA GLU A 99 -22.04 -18.31 48.63
C GLU A 99 -23.44 -17.95 49.17
N PRO A 100 -24.50 -17.94 48.33
CA PRO A 100 -24.44 -18.02 46.84
C PRO A 100 -23.78 -16.81 46.24
N LEU A 101 -23.31 -16.93 45.03
CA LEU A 101 -22.71 -15.80 44.33
C LEU A 101 -23.77 -14.76 44.01
N GLU A 102 -23.63 -13.58 44.62
CA GLU A 102 -24.46 -12.41 44.37
C GLU A 102 -23.57 -11.25 43.94
N VAL A 103 -23.91 -10.63 42.81
CA VAL A 103 -23.15 -9.52 42.23
C VAL A 103 -24.07 -8.32 42.01
N ASP A 104 -23.55 -7.14 42.26
CA ASP A 104 -24.15 -5.91 41.80
C ASP A 104 -23.71 -5.62 40.37
N THR A 105 -24.64 -5.32 39.49
CA THR A 105 -24.39 -5.18 38.06
C THR A 105 -25.05 -3.94 37.47
N THR A 106 -24.44 -3.39 36.45
CA THR A 106 -25.06 -2.37 35.58
C THR A 106 -24.98 -2.76 34.13
N TRP A 107 -25.91 -2.26 33.34
CA TRP A 107 -25.86 -2.38 31.88
C TRP A 107 -25.03 -1.23 31.32
N ASN A 108 -24.03 -1.59 30.53
CA ASN A 108 -23.30 -0.65 29.71
C ASN A 108 -23.80 -0.79 28.27
N VAL A 109 -24.46 0.26 27.78
CA VAL A 109 -24.93 0.33 26.38
C VAL A 109 -23.88 1.05 25.57
N TYR A 110 -23.51 0.46 24.44
CA TYR A 110 -22.53 1.01 23.52
C TYR A 110 -23.01 0.86 22.09
N GLU A 111 -22.49 1.70 21.21
CA GLU A 111 -22.71 1.56 19.78
C GLU A 111 -21.71 0.56 19.20
N VAL A 112 -22.22 -0.37 18.39
CA VAL A 112 -21.38 -1.33 17.69
C VAL A 112 -20.54 -0.60 16.64
N THR A 113 -19.25 -0.85 16.65
CA THR A 113 -18.29 -0.21 15.75
C THR A 113 -17.65 -1.29 14.86
N GLU A 114 -17.73 -1.11 13.56
CA GLU A 114 -16.98 -1.90 12.61
C GLU A 114 -15.58 -1.33 12.42
N LYS A 115 -14.63 -2.22 12.17
CA LYS A 115 -13.22 -1.87 12.00
C LYS A 115 -12.78 -2.22 10.59
N PHE A 116 -12.44 -1.22 9.78
CA PHE A 116 -11.91 -1.40 8.44
C PHE A 116 -10.43 -1.06 8.39
N GLU A 117 -9.62 -1.92 7.78
CA GLU A 117 -8.18 -1.69 7.64
C GLU A 117 -7.90 -0.82 6.42
N LEU A 118 -7.31 0.35 6.65
CA LEU A 118 -6.91 1.29 5.61
C LEU A 118 -5.51 1.01 5.08
N GLY A 119 -4.66 0.40 5.90
CA GLY A 119 -3.29 0.06 5.55
C GLY A 119 -2.56 -0.67 6.66
N ARG A 120 -1.58 -1.48 6.30
CA ARG A 120 -0.70 -2.20 7.21
C ARG A 120 0.73 -2.09 6.74
N MET A 121 1.64 -1.80 7.67
CA MET A 121 3.07 -1.80 7.45
C MET A 121 3.79 -2.52 8.58
N ILE A 122 5.01 -2.92 8.33
CA ILE A 122 5.89 -3.52 9.33
C ILE A 122 7.03 -2.57 9.60
N THR A 123 7.34 -2.31 10.87
CA THR A 123 8.45 -1.45 11.22
C THR A 123 9.78 -2.04 10.76
N PRO A 124 10.77 -1.21 10.36
CA PRO A 124 12.11 -1.69 10.10
C PRO A 124 12.81 -2.10 11.40
N TYR A 125 13.88 -2.89 11.28
CA TYR A 125 14.82 -3.08 12.38
C TYR A 125 15.62 -1.78 12.57
N GLY A 126 15.17 -0.93 13.50
CA GLY A 126 15.68 0.43 13.69
C GLY A 126 17.07 0.55 14.26
N ASN A 127 17.73 -0.56 14.63
CA ASN A 127 19.13 -0.55 14.97
C ASN A 127 19.91 -1.25 13.87
N TYR A 128 20.74 -0.49 13.23
CA TYR A 128 21.58 -1.00 12.20
C TYR A 128 23.03 -1.04 12.63
N MET A 129 23.67 -2.13 12.38
CA MET A 129 25.10 -2.34 12.24
C MET A 129 25.94 -2.45 13.48
N ASP A 130 25.74 -1.71 14.53
CA ASP A 130 26.71 -1.74 15.62
C ASP A 130 26.03 -1.76 16.99
N TRP A 131 25.79 -2.95 17.49
CA TRP A 131 25.32 -3.17 18.87
C TRP A 131 26.27 -2.55 19.91
N ASP A 132 27.55 -2.34 19.54
CA ASP A 132 28.59 -1.85 20.42
C ASP A 132 28.89 -0.35 20.23
N GLN A 133 28.32 0.30 19.19
CA GLN A 133 28.59 1.70 18.86
C GLN A 133 27.30 2.48 18.53
N PRO A 134 26.49 2.84 19.52
CA PRO A 134 25.19 3.53 19.28
C PRO A 134 25.32 4.95 18.71
N THR A 135 26.48 5.36 18.25
CA THR A 135 26.79 6.68 17.71
C THR A 135 27.59 6.61 16.42
N ASP A 136 27.45 5.55 15.62
CA ASP A 136 28.06 5.51 14.28
C ASP A 136 27.38 6.64 13.44
N PRO A 137 28.16 7.57 12.87
CA PRO A 137 27.61 8.60 11.98
C PRO A 137 27.01 8.03 10.69
N ASN A 138 27.03 6.73 10.51
CA ASN A 138 26.35 6.02 9.44
C ASN A 138 25.07 5.30 9.91
N ASP A 139 24.63 5.52 11.14
CA ASP A 139 23.31 5.07 11.59
C ASP A 139 22.25 5.78 10.73
N LEU A 140 21.50 4.97 9.97
CA LEU A 140 20.44 5.47 9.10
C LEU A 140 19.21 5.95 9.88
N TYR A 141 19.11 5.60 11.14
CA TYR A 141 17.97 5.85 12.01
C TYR A 141 18.38 6.79 13.14
N ASP A 142 18.61 8.04 12.79
CA ASP A 142 18.73 9.12 13.76
C ASP A 142 17.33 9.66 14.14
N GLU A 143 17.30 10.64 15.02
CA GLU A 143 16.08 11.30 15.49
C GLU A 143 15.26 11.99 14.39
N ASN A 144 15.82 12.16 13.19
CA ASN A 144 15.19 12.81 12.07
C ASN A 144 14.79 11.81 10.97
N TRP A 145 15.02 10.52 11.19
CA TRP A 145 14.64 9.53 10.19
C TRP A 145 13.13 9.45 10.05
N GLU A 146 12.67 9.52 8.82
CA GLU A 146 11.27 9.35 8.43
C GLU A 146 11.18 8.51 7.16
N HIS A 147 10.05 7.83 7.00
CA HIS A 147 9.70 7.09 5.79
C HIS A 147 8.18 7.10 5.59
N SER A 148 7.73 7.45 4.40
CA SER A 148 6.31 7.55 4.06
C SER A 148 5.80 6.32 3.31
N TYR A 149 4.64 5.84 3.73
CA TYR A 149 3.87 4.77 3.10
C TYR A 149 2.55 5.35 2.59
N ILE A 150 2.27 5.19 1.29
CA ILE A 150 1.08 5.75 0.67
C ILE A 150 0.09 4.62 0.35
N PHE A 151 -1.14 4.75 0.84
CA PHE A 151 -2.23 3.82 0.62
C PHE A 151 -3.37 4.49 -0.14
N ASP A 152 -3.86 3.86 -1.22
CA ASP A 152 -5.07 4.30 -1.92
C ASP A 152 -6.29 3.76 -1.16
N VAL A 153 -6.99 4.68 -0.49
CA VAL A 153 -8.18 4.41 0.32
C VAL A 153 -9.45 5.00 -0.31
N THR A 154 -9.41 5.24 -1.61
CA THR A 154 -10.51 5.89 -2.37
C THR A 154 -11.84 5.17 -2.19
N ASP A 155 -11.85 3.83 -2.15
CA ASP A 155 -13.09 3.06 -2.02
C ASP A 155 -13.76 3.19 -0.64
N PHE A 156 -13.05 3.77 0.34
CA PHE A 156 -13.65 4.12 1.64
C PHE A 156 -14.29 5.52 1.66
N ALA A 157 -14.34 6.24 0.54
CA ALA A 157 -14.93 7.58 0.43
C ALA A 157 -16.32 7.70 1.09
N PRO A 158 -17.26 6.74 0.92
CA PRO A 158 -18.59 6.84 1.53
C PRO A 158 -18.61 6.87 3.06
N ILE A 159 -17.55 6.35 3.72
CA ILE A 159 -17.44 6.26 5.18
C ILE A 159 -16.27 7.05 5.77
N LEU A 160 -15.40 7.63 4.92
CA LEU A 160 -14.36 8.60 5.30
C LEU A 160 -14.94 10.02 5.25
N THR A 161 -15.91 10.30 6.07
CA THR A 161 -16.66 11.57 6.06
C THR A 161 -16.93 12.05 7.48
N ASP A 162 -17.17 13.37 7.65
CA ASP A 162 -17.46 14.00 8.95
C ASP A 162 -16.39 13.67 10.01
N SER A 163 -16.78 13.48 11.25
CA SER A 163 -15.90 13.15 12.37
C SER A 163 -15.73 11.66 12.50
N SER A 164 -14.62 11.13 11.98
CA SER A 164 -14.32 9.71 12.02
C SER A 164 -13.15 9.39 12.95
N LEU A 165 -13.22 8.24 13.63
CA LEU A 165 -12.16 7.75 14.49
C LEU A 165 -11.14 6.96 13.68
N ILE A 166 -9.92 7.48 13.60
CA ILE A 166 -8.76 6.81 13.00
C ILE A 166 -7.91 6.22 14.11
N ARG A 167 -7.70 4.92 14.05
CA ARG A 167 -6.90 4.16 15.01
C ARG A 167 -5.61 3.69 14.39
N VAL A 168 -4.49 4.04 14.99
CA VAL A 168 -3.20 3.38 14.74
C VAL A 168 -3.03 2.28 15.78
N HIS A 169 -2.90 1.03 15.33
CA HIS A 169 -2.61 -0.10 16.20
C HIS A 169 -1.14 -0.48 16.08
N TYR A 170 -0.43 -0.52 17.20
CA TYR A 170 0.97 -0.90 17.29
C TYR A 170 1.10 -2.22 18.04
N SER A 171 1.74 -3.23 17.43
CA SER A 171 1.90 -4.55 18.03
C SER A 171 3.15 -4.68 18.91
N GLY A 172 3.97 -3.64 18.98
CA GLY A 172 5.25 -3.68 19.69
C GLY A 172 5.16 -3.48 21.21
N TRP A 173 6.11 -4.03 21.91
CA TRP A 173 6.26 -3.87 23.39
C TRP A 173 7.58 -3.19 23.76
N SER A 174 8.15 -2.46 22.85
CA SER A 174 9.25 -1.52 23.12
C SER A 174 8.97 -0.20 22.49
N SER A 175 9.43 0.88 23.14
CA SER A 175 9.44 2.22 22.55
C SER A 175 10.17 2.18 21.22
N GLY A 176 9.64 2.90 20.21
CA GLY A 176 10.41 2.88 19.06
C GLY A 176 10.00 3.67 17.85
N PHE A 177 8.74 3.93 17.59
CA PHE A 177 8.35 4.63 16.37
C PHE A 177 7.36 5.74 16.66
N SER A 178 7.26 6.69 15.75
CA SER A 178 6.19 7.67 15.72
C SER A 178 5.35 7.51 14.47
N ALA A 179 4.13 8.02 14.50
CA ALA A 179 3.18 7.95 13.42
C ALA A 179 2.54 9.31 13.15
N THR A 180 2.70 9.81 11.94
CA THR A 180 1.88 10.89 11.39
C THR A 180 0.99 10.29 10.30
N VAL A 181 -0.32 10.58 10.34
CA VAL A 181 -1.29 10.05 9.38
C VAL A 181 -2.04 11.22 8.76
N ASP A 182 -1.82 11.42 7.49
CA ASP A 182 -2.45 12.44 6.66
C ASP A 182 -3.34 11.80 5.59
N PHE A 183 -4.37 12.52 5.18
CA PHE A 183 -5.25 12.13 4.08
C PHE A 183 -5.33 13.26 3.06
N ASP A 184 -5.14 12.90 1.79
CA ASP A 184 -5.28 13.77 0.64
C ASP A 184 -6.54 13.41 -0.14
N PHE A 185 -7.55 14.27 -0.08
CA PHE A 185 -8.79 14.15 -0.82
C PHE A 185 -8.66 14.93 -2.13
N ILE A 186 -8.41 14.23 -3.22
CA ILE A 186 -8.21 14.81 -4.56
C ILE A 186 -9.57 14.85 -5.26
N GLU A 187 -10.09 16.05 -5.46
CA GLU A 187 -11.41 16.23 -6.10
C GLU A 187 -11.42 15.70 -7.53
N GLY A 188 -12.51 15.06 -7.90
CA GLY A 188 -12.70 14.53 -9.24
C GLY A 188 -13.67 13.37 -9.27
N THR A 189 -13.69 12.63 -10.38
CA THR A 189 -14.62 11.53 -10.59
C THR A 189 -13.89 10.19 -10.45
N PRO A 190 -14.30 9.31 -9.50
CA PRO A 190 -13.74 7.97 -9.42
C PRO A 190 -14.13 7.13 -10.65
N PRO A 191 -13.44 6.02 -10.92
CA PRO A 191 -13.77 5.19 -12.09
C PRO A 191 -15.14 4.48 -11.97
N ARG A 192 -15.62 4.28 -10.76
CA ARG A 192 -16.94 3.73 -10.42
C ARG A 192 -17.36 4.19 -9.03
N GLU A 193 -18.66 4.26 -8.77
CA GLU A 193 -19.21 4.61 -7.47
C GLU A 193 -19.18 3.40 -6.53
N VAL A 194 -18.82 3.60 -5.25
CA VAL A 194 -18.92 2.57 -4.21
C VAL A 194 -20.32 2.61 -3.61
N LEU A 195 -21.03 1.47 -3.65
CA LEU A 195 -22.39 1.34 -3.15
C LEU A 195 -22.45 0.77 -1.74
N SER A 196 -21.57 -0.20 -1.41
CA SER A 196 -21.47 -0.75 -0.06
C SER A 196 -20.06 -1.20 0.27
N ILE A 197 -19.78 -1.21 1.57
CA ILE A 197 -18.51 -1.64 2.15
C ILE A 197 -18.83 -2.57 3.31
N GLU A 198 -18.34 -3.79 3.28
CA GLU A 198 -18.64 -4.80 4.30
C GLU A 198 -17.38 -5.58 4.69
N ASN A 199 -17.24 -5.93 5.97
CA ASN A 199 -16.23 -6.89 6.38
C ASN A 199 -16.60 -8.29 5.90
N PHE A 200 -15.88 -8.80 4.91
CA PHE A 200 -16.03 -10.18 4.45
C PHE A 200 -15.31 -11.14 5.41
N ALA A 201 -14.07 -10.82 5.78
CA ALA A 201 -13.37 -11.47 6.87
C ALA A 201 -12.82 -10.36 7.78
N PRO A 202 -13.40 -10.16 8.98
CA PRO A 202 -13.01 -9.08 9.89
C PRO A 202 -11.53 -9.14 10.24
N VAL A 203 -10.87 -7.98 10.31
CA VAL A 203 -9.45 -7.92 10.59
C VAL A 203 -9.11 -8.53 11.95
N GLY A 204 -8.17 -9.50 11.92
CA GLY A 204 -7.70 -10.20 13.11
C GLY A 204 -6.54 -11.14 12.83
N GLY A 205 -5.92 -11.61 13.91
CA GLY A 205 -4.93 -12.68 13.86
C GLY A 205 -5.61 -14.03 14.05
N TYR A 206 -5.42 -14.94 13.10
CA TYR A 206 -6.05 -16.27 13.07
C TYR A 206 -4.98 -17.35 12.94
N SER A 207 -5.09 -18.43 13.72
CA SER A 207 -4.16 -19.54 13.54
C SER A 207 -4.33 -20.17 12.17
N TYR A 208 -3.23 -20.63 11.57
CA TYR A 208 -3.28 -21.31 10.28
C TYR A 208 -4.29 -22.48 10.29
N GLN A 209 -4.28 -23.28 11.36
CA GLN A 209 -5.20 -24.40 11.50
C GLN A 209 -6.66 -23.93 11.49
N SER A 210 -6.99 -22.88 12.25
CA SER A 210 -8.37 -22.41 12.35
C SER A 210 -8.90 -21.80 11.06
N LEU A 211 -8.02 -21.23 10.23
CA LEU A 211 -8.37 -20.76 8.89
C LEU A 211 -8.60 -21.95 7.93
N ALA A 212 -7.67 -22.92 7.93
CA ALA A 212 -7.75 -24.07 7.04
C ALA A 212 -8.89 -25.05 7.36
N ASP A 213 -9.40 -25.02 8.59
CA ASP A 213 -10.54 -25.82 9.06
C ASP A 213 -11.88 -25.05 9.02
N ASP A 214 -11.93 -23.87 8.38
CA ASP A 214 -13.08 -22.94 8.27
C ASP A 214 -13.74 -22.60 9.62
N GLN A 215 -12.93 -22.56 10.69
CA GLN A 215 -13.45 -22.25 12.02
C GLN A 215 -13.75 -20.76 12.22
N ASN A 216 -13.07 -19.89 11.47
CA ASN A 216 -13.16 -18.45 11.60
C ASN A 216 -14.03 -17.81 10.53
N PHE A 217 -13.93 -18.27 9.29
CA PHE A 217 -14.67 -17.73 8.17
C PHE A 217 -15.48 -18.87 7.54
N GLN A 218 -16.80 -18.79 7.67
CA GLN A 218 -17.72 -19.69 7.01
C GLN A 218 -18.16 -19.06 5.70
N PRO A 219 -18.43 -19.83 4.66
CA PRO A 219 -19.02 -19.31 3.44
C PRO A 219 -20.25 -18.45 3.74
N ILE A 220 -20.35 -17.29 3.08
CA ILE A 220 -21.49 -16.39 3.21
C ILE A 220 -22.33 -16.41 1.93
N THR A 221 -23.65 -16.46 2.06
CA THR A 221 -24.56 -16.33 0.92
C THR A 221 -25.02 -14.88 0.80
N LYS A 222 -24.86 -14.29 -0.38
CA LYS A 222 -25.25 -12.93 -0.71
C LYS A 222 -26.20 -12.91 -1.91
N LEU A 223 -27.18 -12.02 -1.84
CA LEU A 223 -27.96 -11.57 -2.98
C LEU A 223 -27.70 -10.07 -3.14
N PHE A 224 -27.20 -9.69 -4.29
CA PHE A 224 -26.89 -8.28 -4.59
C PHE A 224 -28.16 -7.58 -5.11
N ASN A 225 -28.25 -6.28 -4.89
CA ASN A 225 -29.35 -5.49 -5.41
C ASN A 225 -29.14 -5.13 -6.90
N GLU A 226 -30.21 -4.71 -7.57
CA GLU A 226 -30.20 -4.39 -9.01
C GLU A 226 -29.30 -3.20 -9.40
N GLU A 227 -28.77 -2.46 -8.42
CA GLU A 227 -27.87 -1.30 -8.67
C GLU A 227 -26.40 -1.72 -8.69
N VAL A 228 -26.09 -2.94 -8.23
CA VAL A 228 -24.71 -3.46 -8.19
C VAL A 228 -24.33 -3.95 -9.59
N GLU A 229 -23.24 -3.35 -10.10
CA GLU A 229 -22.67 -3.68 -11.42
C GLU A 229 -21.22 -4.17 -11.30
N GLY A 230 -20.65 -4.07 -10.10
CA GLY A 230 -19.28 -4.52 -9.81
C GLY A 230 -19.10 -4.99 -8.38
N ILE A 231 -18.20 -5.97 -8.19
CA ILE A 231 -17.89 -6.54 -6.88
C ILE A 231 -16.41 -6.85 -6.80
N ALA A 232 -15.77 -6.43 -5.71
CA ALA A 232 -14.39 -6.80 -5.43
C ALA A 232 -14.17 -7.13 -3.96
N VAL A 233 -13.23 -8.03 -3.68
CA VAL A 233 -12.68 -8.24 -2.34
C VAL A 233 -11.27 -7.68 -2.30
N LYS A 234 -11.01 -6.80 -1.32
CA LYS A 234 -9.67 -6.26 -1.03
C LYS A 234 -9.11 -6.90 0.23
N SER A 235 -7.93 -7.48 0.12
CA SER A 235 -7.33 -8.33 1.16
C SER A 235 -5.96 -7.84 1.58
N TYR A 236 -5.76 -7.64 2.89
CA TYR A 236 -4.43 -7.56 3.50
C TYR A 236 -4.15 -8.86 4.24
N VAL A 237 -3.11 -9.57 3.84
CA VAL A 237 -2.73 -10.84 4.48
C VAL A 237 -1.23 -10.85 4.76
N SER A 238 -0.86 -11.18 6.00
CA SER A 238 0.53 -11.34 6.40
C SER A 238 0.69 -12.50 7.37
N GLY A 239 1.69 -13.37 7.12
CA GLY A 239 1.97 -14.55 7.93
C GLY A 239 3.03 -14.27 9.00
N HIS A 240 2.79 -14.73 10.22
CA HIS A 240 3.60 -14.48 11.39
C HIS A 240 3.84 -15.74 12.21
N GLY A 241 4.99 -15.79 12.90
CA GLY A 241 5.43 -16.94 13.68
C GLY A 241 6.12 -18.00 12.81
N HIS A 242 7.02 -18.74 13.43
CA HIS A 242 7.90 -19.69 12.72
C HIS A 242 8.09 -21.01 13.49
N GLU A 243 7.33 -21.23 14.54
CA GLU A 243 7.42 -22.40 15.40
C GLU A 243 6.54 -23.56 14.94
N GLY A 244 5.68 -23.31 13.97
CA GLY A 244 4.74 -24.29 13.44
C GLY A 244 5.31 -25.19 12.34
N PRO A 245 4.47 -26.06 11.80
CA PRO A 245 4.85 -26.95 10.71
C PRO A 245 5.49 -26.20 9.55
N GLN A 246 6.65 -26.65 9.11
CA GLN A 246 7.40 -26.06 8.00
C GLN A 246 7.79 -24.58 8.21
N SER A 247 7.94 -24.14 9.46
CA SER A 247 8.20 -22.73 9.80
C SER A 247 7.07 -21.76 9.41
N CYS A 248 5.83 -22.28 9.33
CA CYS A 248 4.68 -21.44 9.07
C CYS A 248 4.38 -20.54 10.29
N CYS A 249 4.00 -19.28 10.03
CA CYS A 249 3.56 -18.73 8.76
C CYS A 249 4.41 -17.56 8.28
N GLU A 250 5.57 -17.30 8.86
CA GLU A 250 6.45 -16.20 8.47
C GLU A 250 7.34 -16.58 7.27
N TRP A 251 7.97 -17.76 7.32
CA TRP A 251 9.03 -18.15 6.39
C TRP A 251 8.57 -19.14 5.29
N VAL A 252 7.29 -19.38 5.19
CA VAL A 252 6.74 -20.32 4.20
C VAL A 252 5.50 -19.73 3.57
N SER A 253 5.52 -19.62 2.26
CA SER A 253 4.35 -19.24 1.46
C SER A 253 3.21 -20.23 1.66
N LYS A 254 2.00 -19.73 1.75
CA LYS A 254 0.75 -20.50 1.67
C LYS A 254 -0.17 -19.86 0.64
N GLN A 255 -0.89 -20.72 -0.07
CA GLN A 255 -1.89 -20.28 -1.01
C GLN A 255 -3.16 -19.87 -0.26
N HIS A 256 -3.66 -18.70 -0.57
CA HIS A 256 -4.95 -18.19 -0.13
C HIS A 256 -5.89 -18.12 -1.34
N SER A 257 -7.18 -18.20 -1.11
CA SER A 257 -8.17 -18.19 -2.20
C SER A 257 -9.45 -17.44 -1.82
N ILE A 258 -10.09 -16.89 -2.84
CA ILE A 258 -11.49 -16.46 -2.83
C ILE A 258 -12.27 -17.40 -3.74
N SER A 259 -13.31 -18.03 -3.20
CA SER A 259 -14.16 -18.96 -3.92
C SER A 259 -15.56 -18.39 -4.15
N ILE A 260 -16.16 -18.77 -5.28
CA ILE A 260 -17.54 -18.44 -5.64
C ILE A 260 -18.28 -19.75 -5.91
N ASN A 261 -19.36 -20.02 -5.15
CA ASN A 261 -20.17 -21.22 -5.26
C ASN A 261 -19.34 -22.53 -5.17
N GLY A 262 -18.27 -22.50 -4.37
CA GLY A 262 -17.37 -23.62 -4.15
C GLY A 262 -16.24 -23.77 -5.19
N ASP A 263 -16.14 -22.90 -6.20
CA ASP A 263 -15.06 -22.86 -7.16
C ASP A 263 -14.04 -21.80 -6.77
N ASP A 264 -12.77 -22.15 -6.63
CA ASP A 264 -11.67 -21.21 -6.36
C ASP A 264 -11.43 -20.31 -7.57
N ILE A 265 -11.82 -19.05 -7.49
CA ILE A 265 -11.71 -18.07 -8.58
C ILE A 265 -10.37 -17.34 -8.54
N TYR A 266 -9.99 -16.86 -7.37
CA TYR A 266 -8.69 -16.25 -7.16
C TYR A 266 -7.88 -17.09 -6.20
N GLN A 267 -6.65 -17.38 -6.61
CA GLN A 267 -5.67 -18.06 -5.78
C GLN A 267 -4.35 -17.29 -5.87
N TRP A 268 -3.77 -16.96 -4.72
CA TRP A 268 -2.48 -16.30 -4.67
C TRP A 268 -1.61 -16.84 -3.54
N GLU A 269 -0.32 -16.80 -3.74
CA GLU A 269 0.63 -17.09 -2.70
C GLU A 269 0.92 -15.83 -1.90
N VAL A 270 0.78 -15.92 -0.58
CA VAL A 270 1.15 -14.82 0.31
C VAL A 270 2.66 -14.87 0.51
N TRP A 271 3.37 -14.08 -0.31
CA TRP A 271 4.83 -14.01 -0.33
C TRP A 271 5.32 -12.64 -0.76
N LYS A 272 6.46 -12.19 -0.21
CA LYS A 272 7.09 -10.92 -0.57
C LYS A 272 8.60 -11.05 -0.55
N ASP A 273 9.25 -10.59 -1.64
CA ASP A 273 10.70 -10.55 -1.79
C ASP A 273 11.26 -9.33 -1.05
N CYS A 274 12.18 -9.55 -0.10
CA CYS A 274 12.64 -8.51 0.81
C CYS A 274 14.02 -7.91 0.45
N GLY A 275 14.78 -8.54 -0.41
CA GLY A 275 16.14 -8.12 -0.72
C GLY A 275 16.29 -6.73 -1.37
N MET A 276 15.22 -6.21 -1.97
CA MET A 276 15.21 -4.95 -2.72
C MET A 276 14.29 -3.86 -2.14
N ILE A 277 13.91 -3.98 -0.88
CA ILE A 277 13.07 -2.97 -0.20
C ILE A 277 13.77 -1.62 -0.06
N PRO A 278 13.02 -0.50 0.04
CA PRO A 278 13.61 0.84 0.05
C PRO A 278 14.44 1.13 1.29
N ILE A 279 14.04 0.64 2.47
CA ILE A 279 14.76 0.87 3.73
C ILE A 279 15.87 -0.17 3.89
N TYR A 280 17.09 0.26 3.71
CA TYR A 280 18.29 -0.58 3.84
C TYR A 280 19.52 0.28 4.17
N PRO A 281 20.54 -0.30 4.80
CA PRO A 281 20.56 -1.61 5.43
C PRO A 281 19.78 -1.61 6.74
N GLN A 282 19.35 -2.77 7.17
CA GLN A 282 18.71 -2.97 8.47
C GLN A 282 19.46 -4.05 9.26
N GLY A 283 19.18 -4.15 10.55
CA GLY A 283 19.61 -5.28 11.38
C GLY A 283 18.79 -6.55 11.12
N GLY A 284 19.04 -7.58 11.91
CA GLY A 284 18.24 -8.80 11.91
C GLY A 284 18.22 -9.56 10.58
N THR A 285 17.05 -10.05 10.23
CA THR A 285 16.80 -10.94 9.08
C THR A 285 16.08 -10.23 7.95
N TRP A 286 16.21 -8.90 7.85
CA TRP A 286 15.47 -8.06 6.91
C TRP A 286 15.54 -8.51 5.43
N PRO A 287 16.66 -9.05 4.88
CA PRO A 287 16.72 -9.39 3.47
C PRO A 287 16.08 -10.75 3.13
N PHE A 288 15.52 -11.46 4.11
CA PHE A 288 14.88 -12.74 3.88
C PHE A 288 13.42 -12.55 3.56
N ASP A 289 13.00 -13.19 2.47
CA ASP A 289 11.64 -13.17 1.98
C ASP A 289 10.65 -13.78 2.98
N ARG A 290 9.44 -13.23 3.06
CA ARG A 290 8.44 -13.61 4.04
C ARG A 290 7.04 -13.69 3.44
N ALA A 291 6.13 -14.25 4.23
CA ALA A 291 4.74 -14.39 3.87
C ALA A 291 4.00 -13.04 3.88
N GLY A 292 4.07 -12.32 2.75
CA GLY A 292 3.30 -11.12 2.46
C GLY A 292 3.80 -9.82 3.09
N TRP A 293 5.01 -9.81 3.69
CA TRP A 293 5.56 -8.60 4.32
C TRP A 293 7.09 -8.58 4.35
N CYS A 294 7.67 -7.40 4.48
CA CYS A 294 9.09 -7.23 4.78
C CYS A 294 9.25 -6.16 5.87
N PRO A 295 10.29 -6.24 6.73
CA PRO A 295 10.58 -5.17 7.67
C PRO A 295 10.82 -3.85 6.95
N GLY A 296 10.08 -2.81 7.33
CA GLY A 296 10.17 -1.49 6.71
C GLY A 296 9.34 -1.34 5.43
N THR A 297 8.34 -2.18 5.19
CA THR A 297 7.45 -2.00 4.03
C THR A 297 5.97 -2.13 4.40
N GLU A 298 5.14 -1.63 3.52
CA GLU A 298 3.71 -1.94 3.52
C GLU A 298 3.45 -3.43 3.23
N VAL A 299 2.36 -3.96 3.77
CA VAL A 299 1.78 -5.23 3.34
C VAL A 299 1.03 -4.99 2.04
N ASP A 300 1.26 -5.83 1.04
CA ASP A 300 0.65 -5.66 -0.27
C ASP A 300 -0.87 -5.88 -0.22
N LEU A 301 -1.61 -4.99 -0.87
CA LEU A 301 -3.05 -5.13 -1.04
C LEU A 301 -3.33 -6.07 -2.22
N GLN A 302 -3.96 -7.20 -1.95
CA GLN A 302 -4.53 -8.07 -2.97
C GLN A 302 -5.94 -7.60 -3.33
N VAL A 303 -6.18 -7.32 -4.61
CA VAL A 303 -7.51 -6.98 -5.13
C VAL A 303 -8.01 -8.15 -5.98
N SER A 304 -9.15 -8.70 -5.61
CA SER A 304 -9.85 -9.76 -6.32
C SER A 304 -11.14 -9.20 -6.91
N GLU A 305 -11.12 -8.88 -8.21
CA GLU A 305 -12.30 -8.39 -8.93
C GLU A 305 -13.21 -9.58 -9.28
N LEU A 306 -14.41 -9.63 -8.73
CA LEU A 306 -15.30 -10.79 -8.81
C LEU A 306 -16.41 -10.62 -9.84
N THR A 307 -16.56 -9.44 -10.42
CA THR A 307 -17.70 -9.06 -11.27
C THR A 307 -18.02 -10.06 -12.38
N GLU A 308 -16.99 -10.54 -13.10
CA GLU A 308 -17.15 -11.47 -14.23
C GLU A 308 -17.59 -12.88 -13.83
N PHE A 309 -17.43 -13.23 -12.53
CA PHE A 309 -17.67 -14.57 -12.03
C PHE A 309 -19.00 -14.71 -11.27
N ILE A 310 -19.73 -13.61 -11.12
CA ILE A 310 -20.95 -13.56 -10.33
C ILE A 310 -22.14 -13.28 -11.23
N ASP A 311 -23.17 -14.13 -11.10
CA ASP A 311 -24.52 -13.84 -11.59
C ASP A 311 -25.24 -12.97 -10.55
N LEU A 312 -25.33 -11.68 -10.81
CA LEU A 312 -25.90 -10.68 -9.88
C LEU A 312 -27.41 -10.87 -9.63
N ASP A 313 -28.10 -11.62 -10.51
CA ASP A 313 -29.54 -11.91 -10.37
C ASP A 313 -29.83 -13.13 -9.47
N SER A 314 -28.78 -13.78 -8.94
CA SER A 314 -28.90 -15.00 -8.13
C SER A 314 -28.17 -14.87 -6.78
N GLU A 315 -28.53 -15.76 -5.84
CA GLU A 315 -27.76 -15.94 -4.61
C GLU A 315 -26.39 -16.50 -4.94
N VAL A 316 -25.36 -15.90 -4.36
CA VAL A 316 -23.95 -16.26 -4.55
C VAL A 316 -23.35 -16.63 -3.21
N GLU A 317 -22.70 -17.78 -3.15
CA GLU A 317 -21.88 -18.15 -2.00
C GLU A 317 -20.46 -17.64 -2.21
N LEU A 318 -19.96 -16.87 -1.26
CA LEU A 318 -18.59 -16.35 -1.23
C LEU A 318 -17.85 -16.96 -0.05
N ASP A 319 -16.61 -17.39 -0.30
CA ASP A 319 -15.75 -17.96 0.73
C ASP A 319 -14.32 -17.47 0.60
N TYR A 320 -13.63 -17.39 1.74
CA TYR A 320 -12.20 -17.15 1.83
C TYR A 320 -11.52 -18.31 2.52
N SER A 321 -10.57 -18.93 1.86
CA SER A 321 -9.88 -20.11 2.34
C SER A 321 -8.35 -19.96 2.27
N VAL A 322 -7.67 -20.85 2.99
CA VAL A 322 -6.22 -21.01 2.91
C VAL A 322 -5.90 -22.48 2.62
N GLN A 323 -4.75 -22.71 1.98
CA GLN A 323 -4.21 -24.05 1.72
C GLN A 323 -4.37 -24.97 2.96
N ALA A 324 -4.78 -26.22 2.74
CA ALA A 324 -5.05 -27.18 3.80
C ALA A 324 -3.90 -27.31 4.81
N TYR A 325 -4.25 -27.27 6.09
CA TYR A 325 -3.35 -27.49 7.20
C TYR A 325 -3.06 -28.98 7.42
N THR A 326 -1.79 -29.30 7.73
CA THR A 326 -1.43 -30.64 8.17
C THR A 326 -0.87 -30.54 9.58
N ASP A 327 -1.60 -31.06 10.55
CA ASP A 327 -1.17 -31.10 11.94
C ASP A 327 0.01 -32.07 12.10
N ASN A 328 1.10 -31.58 12.67
CA ASN A 328 2.29 -32.37 13.02
C ASN A 328 2.55 -32.36 14.53
N GLY A 329 1.62 -31.83 15.33
CA GLY A 329 1.74 -31.71 16.79
C GLY A 329 2.56 -30.50 17.26
N GLU A 330 2.97 -29.60 16.36
CA GLU A 330 3.61 -28.34 16.67
C GLU A 330 2.59 -27.20 16.67
N GLN A 331 2.95 -26.10 17.31
CA GLN A 331 2.08 -24.91 17.31
C GLN A 331 1.99 -24.32 15.88
N ALA A 332 0.79 -24.07 15.41
CA ALA A 332 0.56 -23.40 14.15
C ALA A 332 0.95 -21.91 14.24
N GLY A 333 1.52 -21.38 13.17
CA GLY A 333 1.68 -19.93 13.01
C GLY A 333 0.35 -19.23 12.81
N THR A 334 0.39 -17.93 12.63
CA THR A 334 -0.78 -17.05 12.56
C THR A 334 -0.72 -16.23 11.28
N PHE A 335 -1.88 -16.07 10.61
CA PHE A 335 -2.07 -15.03 9.60
C PHE A 335 -2.87 -13.88 10.20
N ILE A 336 -2.43 -12.66 9.94
CA ILE A 336 -3.26 -11.47 10.14
C ILE A 336 -3.99 -11.24 8.83
N VAL A 337 -5.32 -11.40 8.86
CA VAL A 337 -6.20 -11.32 7.69
C VAL A 337 -7.15 -10.16 7.85
N SER A 338 -7.38 -9.44 6.78
CA SER A 338 -8.43 -8.43 6.64
C SER A 338 -8.97 -8.52 5.23
N ASN A 339 -10.24 -8.89 5.07
CA ASN A 339 -10.90 -8.92 3.76
C ASN A 339 -12.11 -8.00 3.81
N THR A 340 -12.14 -7.02 2.92
CA THR A 340 -13.27 -6.09 2.77
C THR A 340 -13.94 -6.32 1.43
N LEU A 341 -15.24 -6.55 1.44
CA LEU A 341 -16.09 -6.69 0.27
C LEU A 341 -16.64 -5.32 -0.11
N PHE A 342 -16.41 -4.93 -1.36
CA PHE A 342 -16.94 -3.71 -1.96
C PHE A 342 -17.93 -4.05 -3.06
N THR A 343 -19.05 -3.33 -3.10
CA THR A 343 -19.95 -3.34 -4.26
C THR A 343 -19.92 -1.99 -4.93
N TYR A 344 -20.05 -2.02 -6.25
CA TYR A 344 -19.92 -0.82 -7.08
C TYR A 344 -21.08 -0.68 -8.07
N GLY A 345 -21.37 0.55 -8.44
CA GLY A 345 -22.17 0.90 -9.59
C GLY A 345 -21.42 0.73 -10.91
N ASN A 346 -21.99 1.26 -11.98
CA ASN A 346 -21.41 1.20 -13.33
C ASN A 346 -20.03 1.84 -13.39
N ILE A 347 -19.18 1.33 -14.28
CA ILE A 347 -17.95 2.01 -14.69
C ILE A 347 -18.34 3.32 -15.41
N ILE A 348 -17.81 4.44 -14.93
CA ILE A 348 -18.23 5.78 -15.37
C ILE A 348 -17.66 6.14 -16.74
N PHE A 349 -16.39 5.78 -16.96
CA PHE A 349 -15.67 6.14 -18.18
C PHE A 349 -15.62 4.97 -19.17
N GLU A 350 -15.81 5.28 -20.45
CA GLU A 350 -15.61 4.30 -21.52
C GLU A 350 -14.12 4.17 -21.88
N ASN A 351 -13.45 5.30 -22.04
CA ASN A 351 -12.02 5.41 -22.28
C ASN A 351 -11.43 6.37 -21.23
N ASP A 352 -10.52 5.91 -20.43
CA ASP A 352 -9.79 6.69 -19.44
C ASP A 352 -8.49 5.97 -19.09
N VAL A 353 -7.38 6.68 -19.16
CA VAL A 353 -6.06 6.17 -18.77
C VAL A 353 -5.35 7.18 -17.89
N GLU A 354 -4.75 6.72 -16.80
CA GLU A 354 -4.02 7.60 -15.88
C GLU A 354 -2.52 7.30 -15.85
N ILE A 355 -1.73 8.31 -15.52
CA ILE A 355 -0.39 8.11 -14.96
C ILE A 355 -0.58 7.80 -13.47
N LEU A 356 -0.51 6.52 -13.12
CA LEU A 356 -0.71 6.08 -11.73
C LEU A 356 0.47 6.49 -10.84
N ASP A 357 1.71 6.39 -11.36
CA ASP A 357 2.92 6.77 -10.62
C ASP A 357 4.09 7.07 -11.56
N ILE A 358 5.01 7.91 -11.08
CA ILE A 358 6.36 8.08 -11.63
C ILE A 358 7.30 7.35 -10.67
N VAL A 359 7.87 6.25 -11.16
CA VAL A 359 8.74 5.36 -10.39
C VAL A 359 10.18 5.87 -10.41
N GLN A 360 10.57 6.50 -11.54
CA GLN A 360 11.94 6.95 -11.80
C GLN A 360 11.93 8.00 -12.93
N PRO A 361 12.56 9.17 -12.75
CA PRO A 361 13.17 9.64 -11.49
C PRO A 361 12.09 10.16 -10.53
N THR A 362 12.32 9.98 -9.25
CA THR A 362 11.48 10.55 -8.17
C THR A 362 12.26 10.53 -6.87
N ASN A 363 11.89 11.37 -5.90
CA ASN A 363 12.40 11.31 -4.54
C ASN A 363 11.43 10.65 -3.55
N LYS A 364 10.39 9.96 -4.05
CA LYS A 364 9.47 9.20 -3.22
C LYS A 364 10.18 8.04 -2.52
N ASP A 365 9.99 7.90 -1.23
CA ASP A 365 10.60 6.88 -0.38
C ASP A 365 10.41 5.46 -0.91
N LYS A 366 9.21 5.13 -1.35
CA LYS A 366 8.89 3.82 -1.94
C LYS A 366 9.85 3.40 -3.05
N TRP A 367 10.35 4.34 -3.84
CA TRP A 367 11.20 4.10 -4.99
C TRP A 367 12.67 4.47 -4.76
N ALA A 368 13.08 4.71 -3.49
CA ALA A 368 14.42 5.15 -3.16
C ALA A 368 15.54 4.23 -3.71
N ARG A 369 15.30 2.91 -3.80
CA ARG A 369 16.25 1.93 -4.38
C ARG A 369 16.39 2.05 -5.90
N MET A 370 15.41 2.66 -6.58
CA MET A 370 15.41 2.90 -8.02
C MET A 370 16.10 4.22 -8.38
N ASN A 371 16.33 5.10 -7.40
CA ASN A 371 16.87 6.45 -7.56
C ASN A 371 18.14 6.62 -6.69
N PRO A 372 19.07 7.50 -7.06
CA PRO A 372 19.17 8.27 -8.30
C PRO A 372 19.72 7.39 -9.43
N ILE A 373 19.04 7.27 -10.51
CA ILE A 373 19.50 6.48 -11.66
C ILE A 373 19.67 7.40 -12.85
N CYS A 374 20.87 7.42 -13.42
CA CYS A 374 21.16 8.13 -14.67
C CYS A 374 20.66 7.33 -15.90
N GLY A 375 19.55 6.64 -15.74
CA GLY A 375 19.04 5.69 -16.72
C GLY A 375 17.73 6.11 -17.39
N SER A 376 17.02 5.12 -17.80
CA SER A 376 15.70 5.25 -18.42
C SER A 376 14.67 5.64 -17.38
N PRO A 377 13.82 6.65 -17.60
CA PRO A 377 12.67 6.88 -16.74
C PRO A 377 11.72 5.68 -16.74
N MET A 378 10.94 5.56 -15.66
CA MET A 378 9.91 4.53 -15.53
C MET A 378 8.64 5.14 -14.97
N VAL A 379 7.52 4.85 -15.61
CA VAL A 379 6.18 5.25 -15.15
C VAL A 379 5.30 4.04 -14.98
N LYS A 380 4.22 4.19 -14.20
CA LYS A 380 3.16 3.21 -14.09
C LYS A 380 1.88 3.82 -14.64
N ILE A 381 1.23 3.16 -15.59
CA ILE A 381 -0.08 3.57 -16.11
C ILE A 381 -1.16 2.59 -15.66
N ARG A 382 -2.42 3.04 -15.63
CA ARG A 382 -3.59 2.21 -15.33
C ARG A 382 -4.74 2.54 -16.27
N ASN A 383 -5.43 1.52 -16.76
CA ASN A 383 -6.69 1.68 -17.47
C ASN A 383 -7.83 1.92 -16.45
N ARG A 384 -8.55 3.04 -16.55
CA ARG A 384 -9.72 3.34 -15.71
C ARG A 384 -11.03 3.30 -16.49
N GLY A 385 -10.95 3.05 -17.80
CA GLY A 385 -12.10 2.91 -18.68
C GLY A 385 -12.62 1.48 -18.77
N SER A 386 -13.88 1.33 -19.13
CA SER A 386 -14.50 0.01 -19.35
C SER A 386 -14.00 -0.68 -20.62
N LYS A 387 -13.40 0.06 -21.55
CA LYS A 387 -12.77 -0.51 -22.74
C LYS A 387 -11.36 -0.97 -22.46
N PHE A 388 -11.02 -2.09 -23.08
CA PHE A 388 -9.68 -2.64 -23.03
C PHE A 388 -8.66 -1.66 -23.65
N LEU A 389 -7.62 -1.29 -22.90
CA LEU A 389 -6.59 -0.37 -23.34
C LEU A 389 -5.50 -1.14 -24.09
N THR A 390 -5.32 -0.84 -25.38
CA THR A 390 -4.33 -1.53 -26.24
C THR A 390 -3.15 -0.66 -26.64
N SER A 391 -3.29 0.66 -26.58
CA SER A 391 -2.22 1.60 -26.93
C SER A 391 -2.46 2.95 -26.29
N ALA A 392 -1.38 3.67 -25.98
CA ALA A 392 -1.39 5.05 -25.51
C ALA A 392 -0.07 5.74 -25.87
N THR A 393 -0.09 7.06 -26.01
CA THR A 393 1.11 7.86 -26.20
C THR A 393 1.54 8.47 -24.88
N ILE A 394 2.82 8.34 -24.50
CA ILE A 394 3.36 8.94 -23.27
C ILE A 394 4.31 10.08 -23.66
N GLN A 395 4.03 11.29 -23.18
CA GLN A 395 4.93 12.44 -23.24
C GLN A 395 5.61 12.62 -21.90
N TYR A 396 6.92 12.79 -21.88
CA TYR A 396 7.69 12.83 -20.64
C TYR A 396 8.97 13.65 -20.77
N GLY A 397 9.46 14.13 -19.65
CA GLY A 397 10.71 14.89 -19.57
C GLY A 397 10.72 15.89 -18.42
N ILE A 398 11.52 16.94 -18.55
CA ILE A 398 11.57 18.01 -17.57
C ILE A 398 10.41 18.99 -17.80
N GLU A 399 9.69 19.31 -16.75
CA GLU A 399 8.58 20.27 -16.79
C GLU A 399 9.03 21.62 -17.36
N GLY A 400 8.26 22.13 -18.31
CA GLY A 400 8.60 23.37 -19.04
C GLY A 400 9.70 23.23 -20.10
N GLY A 401 10.31 22.06 -20.24
CA GLY A 401 11.31 21.73 -21.24
C GLY A 401 10.75 21.11 -22.51
N THR A 402 11.64 20.52 -23.32
CA THR A 402 11.23 19.72 -24.48
C THR A 402 10.92 18.30 -24.05
N LEU A 403 9.68 17.88 -24.24
CA LEU A 403 9.23 16.52 -23.88
C LEU A 403 9.58 15.52 -24.98
N SER A 404 9.94 14.31 -24.56
CA SER A 404 10.06 13.12 -25.40
C SER A 404 8.71 12.44 -25.54
N THR A 405 8.54 11.62 -26.56
CA THR A 405 7.31 10.87 -26.83
C THR A 405 7.60 9.39 -26.98
N TYR A 406 6.77 8.55 -26.39
CA TYR A 406 6.84 7.10 -26.46
C TYR A 406 5.47 6.50 -26.78
N GLU A 407 5.41 5.62 -27.78
CA GLU A 407 4.19 4.90 -28.13
C GLU A 407 4.16 3.56 -27.38
N TRP A 408 3.29 3.46 -26.40
CA TRP A 408 3.05 2.21 -25.70
C TRP A 408 2.00 1.36 -26.43
N ASN A 409 2.23 0.05 -26.46
CA ASN A 409 1.28 -0.94 -26.94
C ASN A 409 1.28 -2.11 -25.95
N GLY A 410 0.10 -2.56 -25.58
CA GLY A 410 -0.07 -3.62 -24.60
C GLY A 410 -1.51 -4.11 -24.53
N ALA A 411 -1.92 -4.54 -23.35
CA ALA A 411 -3.26 -5.02 -23.10
C ALA A 411 -3.54 -4.81 -21.61
N LEU A 412 -4.44 -3.89 -21.27
CA LEU A 412 -4.87 -3.64 -19.90
C LEU A 412 -6.39 -3.64 -19.83
N ASP A 413 -6.91 -4.47 -18.96
CA ASP A 413 -8.31 -4.49 -18.59
C ASP A 413 -8.64 -3.38 -17.58
N PHE A 414 -9.91 -3.24 -17.20
CA PHE A 414 -10.34 -2.24 -16.21
C PHE A 414 -9.56 -2.36 -14.89
N LEU A 415 -9.01 -1.25 -14.42
CA LEU A 415 -8.12 -1.11 -13.25
C LEU A 415 -6.78 -1.87 -13.34
N GLU A 416 -6.50 -2.57 -14.42
CA GLU A 416 -5.20 -3.19 -14.62
C GLU A 416 -4.12 -2.12 -14.89
N SER A 417 -2.92 -2.36 -14.38
CA SER A 417 -1.80 -1.42 -14.48
C SER A 417 -0.51 -2.09 -14.95
N THR A 418 0.38 -1.32 -15.55
CA THR A 418 1.70 -1.82 -15.98
C THR A 418 2.80 -0.80 -15.78
N PHE A 419 4.03 -1.29 -15.55
CA PHE A 419 5.23 -0.46 -15.54
C PHE A 419 5.77 -0.32 -16.96
N ILE A 420 6.21 0.89 -17.31
CA ILE A 420 6.75 1.22 -18.62
C ILE A 420 8.11 1.89 -18.45
N GLU A 421 9.16 1.22 -18.90
CA GLU A 421 10.47 1.83 -19.04
C GLU A 421 10.50 2.70 -20.29
N LEU A 422 10.87 3.96 -20.13
CA LEU A 422 10.88 4.96 -21.21
C LEU A 422 12.31 5.20 -21.71
N PRO A 423 12.50 5.50 -23.00
CA PRO A 423 13.80 5.92 -23.51
C PRO A 423 14.36 7.12 -22.76
N VAL A 424 15.69 7.18 -22.64
CA VAL A 424 16.37 8.29 -21.95
C VAL A 424 16.04 9.63 -22.61
N PRO A 425 15.44 10.59 -21.89
CA PRO A 425 15.13 11.91 -22.44
C PRO A 425 16.37 12.80 -22.47
N ASN A 426 16.19 14.02 -22.95
CA ASN A 426 17.24 15.01 -22.87
C ASN A 426 17.32 15.62 -21.45
N TRP A 427 18.33 15.26 -20.69
CA TRP A 427 18.59 15.77 -19.36
C TRP A 427 19.37 17.11 -19.31
N SER A 428 19.64 17.76 -20.48
CA SER A 428 20.39 19.00 -20.49
C SER A 428 19.59 20.14 -19.85
N GLY A 429 20.25 20.89 -18.95
CA GLY A 429 19.65 22.04 -18.27
C GLY A 429 18.86 21.69 -17.01
N VAL A 430 18.94 20.45 -16.53
CA VAL A 430 18.36 20.04 -15.24
C VAL A 430 19.05 20.79 -14.10
N THR A 431 18.27 21.29 -13.16
CA THR A 431 18.70 21.97 -11.92
C THR A 431 18.01 21.31 -10.72
N GLU A 432 18.46 21.61 -9.50
CA GLU A 432 17.86 21.09 -8.27
C GLU A 432 16.37 21.42 -8.11
N ASP A 433 15.88 22.48 -8.75
CA ASP A 433 14.46 22.86 -8.74
C ASP A 433 13.66 22.24 -9.90
N SER A 434 14.28 21.39 -10.72
CA SER A 434 13.59 20.77 -11.86
C SER A 434 12.66 19.68 -11.40
N LYS A 435 11.47 19.62 -12.03
CA LYS A 435 10.51 18.55 -11.85
C LYS A 435 10.44 17.66 -13.08
N PHE A 436 10.19 16.37 -12.88
CA PHE A 436 9.90 15.45 -13.97
C PHE A 436 8.39 15.36 -14.16
N ILE A 437 7.95 15.40 -15.41
CA ILE A 437 6.54 15.27 -15.79
C ILE A 437 6.36 14.09 -16.74
N ALA A 438 5.28 13.35 -16.55
CA ALA A 438 4.78 12.37 -17.49
C ALA A 438 3.29 12.62 -17.76
N THR A 439 2.90 12.53 -19.02
CA THR A 439 1.50 12.69 -19.47
C THR A 439 1.16 11.54 -20.40
N VAL A 440 0.10 10.80 -20.09
CA VAL A 440 -0.47 9.80 -21.00
C VAL A 440 -1.56 10.43 -21.86
N ILE A 441 -1.61 10.08 -23.12
CA ILE A 441 -2.56 10.58 -24.11
C ILE A 441 -3.24 9.39 -24.76
N LEU A 442 -4.56 9.36 -24.67
CA LEU A 442 -5.40 8.37 -25.33
C LEU A 442 -6.40 9.13 -26.23
N GLU A 443 -6.60 8.66 -27.46
CA GLU A 443 -7.66 9.17 -28.33
C GLU A 443 -9.02 8.85 -27.68
N ASP A 444 -9.91 9.83 -27.60
CA ASP A 444 -11.23 9.72 -26.97
C ASP A 444 -11.19 9.54 -25.43
N ASP A 445 -10.10 9.86 -24.76
CA ASP A 445 -10.07 9.97 -23.31
C ASP A 445 -11.06 11.05 -22.82
N THR A 446 -11.95 10.67 -21.93
CA THR A 446 -13.03 11.55 -21.47
C THR A 446 -12.74 12.19 -20.12
N TYR A 447 -11.66 11.76 -19.43
CA TYR A 447 -11.27 12.30 -18.13
C TYR A 447 -9.77 12.64 -18.08
N LEU A 448 -9.45 13.91 -18.33
CA LEU A 448 -8.07 14.35 -18.55
C LEU A 448 -7.32 14.78 -17.27
N ASN A 449 -7.99 14.83 -16.12
CA ASN A 449 -7.39 15.33 -14.88
C ASN A 449 -6.29 14.40 -14.33
N ASN A 450 -6.40 13.10 -14.58
CA ASN A 450 -5.48 12.07 -14.12
C ASN A 450 -4.38 11.69 -15.12
N ASN A 451 -4.39 12.32 -16.32
CA ASN A 451 -3.46 11.98 -17.40
C ASN A 451 -2.03 12.43 -17.14
N SER A 452 -1.81 13.38 -16.26
CA SER A 452 -0.49 13.95 -16.00
C SER A 452 -0.11 13.84 -14.53
N LEU A 453 1.14 13.47 -14.31
CA LEU A 453 1.75 13.49 -12.98
C LEU A 453 3.11 14.19 -13.04
N THR A 454 3.41 14.98 -12.02
CA THR A 454 4.71 15.64 -11.84
C THR A 454 5.32 15.20 -10.53
N THR A 455 6.63 15.01 -10.50
CA THR A 455 7.37 14.62 -9.30
C THR A 455 8.66 15.41 -9.15
N ASP A 456 9.04 15.64 -7.91
CA ASP A 456 10.39 16.10 -7.54
C ASP A 456 11.36 14.92 -7.63
N PHE A 457 12.63 15.21 -7.90
CA PHE A 457 13.68 14.19 -7.95
C PHE A 457 15.04 14.81 -7.64
N ASP A 458 15.93 14.02 -7.10
CA ASP A 458 17.28 14.46 -6.77
C ASP A 458 18.23 14.23 -7.95
N ILE A 459 19.09 15.22 -8.19
CA ILE A 459 20.14 15.10 -9.20
C ILE A 459 21.28 14.26 -8.60
N PRO A 460 21.65 13.12 -9.22
CA PRO A 460 22.75 12.32 -8.69
C PRO A 460 24.07 13.08 -8.77
N ASP A 461 24.85 12.95 -7.74
CA ASP A 461 26.21 13.49 -7.69
C ASP A 461 27.06 12.94 -8.83
N VAL A 462 27.88 13.80 -9.43
CA VAL A 462 28.86 13.35 -10.41
C VAL A 462 29.92 12.52 -9.70
N LEU A 463 29.95 11.22 -9.99
CA LEU A 463 30.95 10.34 -9.44
C LEU A 463 32.36 10.82 -9.83
N PRO A 464 33.32 10.84 -8.89
CA PRO A 464 34.70 11.17 -9.19
C PRO A 464 35.30 10.14 -10.15
N GLY A 465 36.27 10.56 -10.99
CA GLY A 465 36.93 9.66 -11.94
C GLY A 465 37.70 8.49 -11.28
N THR A 466 37.89 8.55 -9.98
CA THR A 466 38.39 7.44 -9.14
C THR A 466 37.62 7.41 -7.84
N PHE A 467 37.19 6.22 -7.45
CA PHE A 467 36.49 6.00 -6.17
C PHE A 467 37.02 4.73 -5.48
N VAL A 468 36.84 4.66 -4.18
CA VAL A 468 37.16 3.48 -3.37
C VAL A 468 35.86 2.73 -3.16
N PHE A 469 35.84 1.47 -3.63
CA PHE A 469 34.75 0.55 -3.31
C PHE A 469 35.12 -0.19 -2.01
N GLU A 470 34.35 0.03 -0.96
CA GLU A 470 34.51 -0.66 0.32
C GLU A 470 33.41 -1.72 0.48
N PHE A 471 33.81 -2.99 0.48
CA PHE A 471 32.90 -4.10 0.75
C PHE A 471 32.96 -4.47 2.23
N ARG A 472 31.94 -4.11 2.98
CA ARG A 472 31.82 -4.45 4.40
C ARG A 472 30.97 -5.69 4.55
N THR A 473 31.54 -6.73 5.16
CA THR A 473 30.81 -7.92 5.56
C THR A 473 30.42 -7.79 7.03
N GLN A 474 29.37 -8.49 7.43
CA GLN A 474 28.96 -8.56 8.81
C GLN A 474 30.15 -9.03 9.70
N THR A 475 30.40 -8.30 10.77
CA THR A 475 31.39 -8.68 11.78
C THR A 475 30.99 -9.98 12.46
N ASN A 476 31.98 -10.74 12.91
CA ASN A 476 31.76 -12.05 13.54
C ASN A 476 30.81 -11.94 14.74
N TYR A 477 29.64 -12.57 14.63
CA TYR A 477 28.81 -12.83 15.78
C TYR A 477 29.12 -14.25 16.29
N GLY A 478 29.75 -14.34 17.46
CA GLY A 478 30.23 -15.60 17.98
C GLY A 478 31.46 -16.14 17.24
N SER A 479 31.59 -17.46 17.14
CA SER A 479 32.77 -18.15 16.56
C SER A 479 32.69 -18.32 15.03
N THR A 480 31.67 -17.85 14.35
CA THR A 480 31.43 -18.13 12.92
C THR A 480 31.66 -16.91 12.07
N ASN A 481 32.72 -16.90 11.27
CA ASN A 481 32.94 -15.90 10.23
C ASN A 481 32.20 -16.32 8.96
N ARG A 482 31.18 -15.55 8.58
CA ARG A 482 30.39 -15.79 7.38
C ARG A 482 30.79 -14.92 6.19
N ALA A 483 31.86 -14.13 6.30
CA ALA A 483 32.32 -13.26 5.21
C ALA A 483 32.62 -14.05 3.93
N SER A 484 33.04 -15.31 4.03
CA SER A 484 33.25 -16.20 2.88
C SER A 484 31.98 -16.61 2.11
N GLN A 485 30.81 -16.33 2.67
CA GLN A 485 29.51 -16.58 2.01
C GLN A 485 29.06 -15.41 1.12
N SER A 486 29.78 -14.29 1.17
CA SER A 486 29.49 -13.09 0.41
C SER A 486 30.54 -12.87 -0.66
N SER A 487 30.13 -12.48 -1.85
CA SER A 487 31.01 -12.12 -2.95
C SER A 487 30.40 -10.96 -3.75
N PHE A 488 31.27 -10.21 -4.43
CA PHE A 488 30.85 -9.18 -5.39
C PHE A 488 31.72 -9.27 -6.64
N SER A 489 31.21 -8.76 -7.73
CA SER A 489 31.97 -8.56 -8.95
C SER A 489 31.74 -7.14 -9.48
N ILE A 490 32.79 -6.54 -10.04
CA ILE A 490 32.67 -5.27 -10.76
C ILE A 490 32.82 -5.61 -12.24
N ASN A 491 31.82 -5.25 -13.03
CA ASN A 491 31.81 -5.51 -14.44
C ASN A 491 31.76 -4.17 -15.22
N ASP A 492 32.33 -4.14 -16.41
CA ASP A 492 32.13 -3.05 -17.35
C ASP A 492 30.71 -3.08 -17.96
N ILE A 493 30.39 -2.05 -18.76
CA ILE A 493 29.07 -1.95 -19.43
C ILE A 493 28.74 -3.14 -20.35
N ASN A 494 29.75 -3.94 -20.75
CA ASN A 494 29.58 -5.12 -21.57
C ASN A 494 29.56 -6.41 -20.74
N ALA A 495 29.37 -6.30 -19.44
CA ALA A 495 29.37 -7.39 -18.46
C ALA A 495 30.72 -8.15 -18.35
N ASN A 496 31.84 -7.56 -18.76
CA ASN A 496 33.16 -8.13 -18.53
C ASN A 496 33.65 -7.77 -17.14
N LEU A 497 34.24 -8.74 -16.44
CA LEU A 497 34.85 -8.53 -15.14
C LEU A 497 36.00 -7.52 -15.28
N VAL A 498 35.98 -6.48 -14.46
CA VAL A 498 37.00 -5.40 -14.42
C VAL A 498 38.13 -5.76 -13.46
#